data_0a7d82888e5d3407205a5b4134d593fc
#
_entry.id   0a7d82888e5d3407205a5b4134d593fc
#
_cell.length_a   1.000
_cell.length_b   1.000
_cell.length_c   1.000
_cell.angle_alpha   90.00
_cell.angle_beta   90.00
_cell.angle_gamma   90.00
#
_symmetry.space_group_name_H-M   'P 1'
#
loop_
_entity.id
_entity.type
_entity.pdbx_description
1 polymer ?
#
loop_
_entity_poly.entity_id
_entity_poly.type
_entity_poly.pdbx_seq_one_letter_code
_entity_poly.pdbx_strand_id
1 'polypeptide(L)'
;GIIGFAHWLAKGRLYWGETNTLVEVETMMERMAYYLTEASIELAKEFGGLETRTKYHDGNFPIDRSILPAKTKLDWNILRIRAKQYGIRNATLMALMPSETSSQLANETNGIEPPRDILSIKGSKEGVLPQIVPEYQKYAAYYETLWQVDSKKYLMTTAIFQKYIDQAASINTSYDPSKGEIKMSRLIEDLLLSYKLGHNTLYYSNTRDGSGDDVDDCESGACKI
;
A
#
# COMPACT_ATOMS: atom_id res chain seq x y z
N GLY A 1 3.20 -0.56 -8.70
CA GLY A 1 2.94 -1.16 -7.40
C GLY A 1 4.16 -1.16 -6.50
N ILE A 2 3.97 -1.51 -5.24
CA ILE A 2 5.02 -1.64 -4.23
C ILE A 2 4.94 -3.05 -3.67
N ILE A 3 6.10 -3.69 -3.47
CA ILE A 3 6.27 -4.94 -2.72
C ILE A 3 7.35 -4.72 -1.66
N GLY A 4 7.38 -5.55 -0.63
CA GLY A 4 8.45 -5.52 0.37
C GLY A 4 8.33 -4.40 1.40
N PHE A 5 7.16 -3.79 1.57
CA PHE A 5 7.04 -2.66 2.50
C PHE A 5 7.30 -3.07 3.96
N ALA A 6 6.77 -4.22 4.41
CA ALA A 6 7.04 -4.69 5.76
C ALA A 6 8.53 -5.04 5.97
N HIS A 7 9.21 -5.56 4.94
CA HIS A 7 10.65 -5.77 4.98
C HIS A 7 11.41 -4.44 5.06
N TRP A 8 10.99 -3.43 4.29
CA TRP A 8 11.57 -2.09 4.37
C TRP A 8 11.43 -1.48 5.77
N LEU A 9 10.25 -1.63 6.41
CA LEU A 9 10.04 -1.22 7.80
C LEU A 9 11.00 -1.93 8.74
N ALA A 10 11.09 -3.26 8.66
CA ALA A 10 11.97 -4.05 9.52
C ALA A 10 13.44 -3.65 9.37
N LYS A 11 13.92 -3.41 8.14
CA LYS A 11 15.29 -2.91 7.86
C LYS A 11 15.53 -1.54 8.44
N GLY A 12 14.54 -0.66 8.40
CA GLY A 12 14.59 0.67 8.99
C GLY A 12 14.37 0.70 10.51
N ARG A 13 14.03 -0.44 11.12
CA ARG A 13 13.59 -0.53 12.53
C ARG A 13 12.40 0.40 12.81
N LEU A 14 11.49 0.46 11.87
CA LEU A 14 10.29 1.27 11.88
C LEU A 14 9.07 0.38 12.20
N TYR A 15 8.14 0.90 12.97
CA TYR A 15 6.93 0.19 13.37
C TYR A 15 5.69 0.87 12.79
N TRP A 16 4.66 0.08 12.50
CA TRP A 16 3.43 0.59 11.91
C TRP A 16 2.81 1.71 12.73
N GLY A 17 2.44 2.80 12.08
CA GLY A 17 1.74 3.94 12.67
C GLY A 17 2.56 4.81 13.63
N GLU A 18 3.82 4.51 13.84
CA GLU A 18 4.69 5.36 14.64
C GLU A 18 5.04 6.65 13.89
N THR A 19 5.21 7.75 14.63
CA THR A 19 5.44 9.08 14.03
C THR A 19 6.62 9.09 13.06
N ASN A 20 7.72 8.44 13.40
CA ASN A 20 8.89 8.34 12.53
C ASN A 20 8.57 7.59 11.25
N THR A 21 7.83 6.48 11.36
CA THR A 21 7.39 5.69 10.20
C THR A 21 6.53 6.53 9.28
N LEU A 22 5.55 7.26 9.81
CA LEU A 22 4.67 8.12 9.00
C LEU A 22 5.47 9.18 8.23
N VAL A 23 6.48 9.79 8.85
CA VAL A 23 7.37 10.78 8.21
C VAL A 23 8.21 10.15 7.09
N GLU A 24 8.77 8.96 7.32
CA GLU A 24 9.58 8.26 6.32
C GLU A 24 8.73 7.79 5.14
N VAL A 25 7.53 7.24 5.41
CA VAL A 25 6.57 6.85 4.36
C VAL A 25 6.12 8.06 3.54
N GLU A 26 5.82 9.18 4.19
CA GLU A 26 5.48 10.44 3.52
C GLU A 26 6.60 10.87 2.57
N THR A 27 7.84 10.86 3.05
CA THR A 27 9.01 11.26 2.25
C THR A 27 9.24 10.31 1.06
N MET A 28 9.10 9.01 1.28
CA MET A 28 9.24 7.99 0.23
C MET A 28 8.17 8.16 -0.83
N MET A 29 6.91 8.28 -0.42
CA MET A 29 5.78 8.36 -1.35
C MET A 29 5.74 9.68 -2.12
N GLU A 30 6.12 10.79 -1.49
CA GLU A 30 6.28 12.05 -2.20
C GLU A 30 7.29 11.92 -3.34
N ARG A 31 8.49 11.37 -3.05
CA ARG A 31 9.53 11.17 -4.06
C ARG A 31 9.05 10.26 -5.21
N MET A 32 8.41 9.14 -4.88
CA MET A 32 7.90 8.23 -5.90
C MET A 32 6.88 8.92 -6.81
N ALA A 33 5.88 9.58 -6.23
CA ALA A 33 4.84 10.26 -6.99
C ALA A 33 5.41 11.42 -7.82
N TYR A 34 6.32 12.20 -7.25
CA TYR A 34 6.97 13.31 -7.94
C TYR A 34 7.74 12.85 -9.17
N TYR A 35 8.67 11.90 -9.01
CA TYR A 35 9.52 11.45 -10.11
C TYR A 35 8.76 10.62 -11.16
N LEU A 36 7.74 9.88 -10.78
CA LEU A 36 6.85 9.22 -11.75
C LEU A 36 6.08 10.25 -12.59
N THR A 37 5.58 11.30 -11.96
CA THR A 37 4.91 12.41 -12.65
C THR A 37 5.88 13.14 -13.58
N GLU A 38 7.06 13.48 -13.09
CA GLU A 38 8.12 14.11 -13.88
C GLU A 38 8.49 13.27 -15.10
N ALA A 39 8.77 11.98 -14.91
CA ALA A 39 9.10 11.06 -16.01
C ALA A 39 7.97 10.98 -17.05
N SER A 40 6.71 10.96 -16.62
CA SER A 40 5.58 10.93 -17.54
C SER A 40 5.42 12.24 -18.33
N ILE A 41 5.77 13.38 -17.74
CA ILE A 41 5.83 14.67 -18.45
C ILE A 41 6.98 14.69 -19.47
N GLU A 42 8.17 14.18 -19.10
CA GLU A 42 9.29 14.09 -20.03
C GLU A 42 8.97 13.19 -21.23
N LEU A 43 8.33 12.03 -20.98
CA LEU A 43 7.86 11.16 -22.06
C LEU A 43 6.81 11.85 -22.94
N ALA A 44 5.93 12.67 -22.36
CA ALA A 44 4.97 13.45 -23.13
C ALA A 44 5.66 14.50 -24.00
N LYS A 45 6.71 15.12 -23.51
CA LYS A 45 7.52 16.10 -24.28
C LYS A 45 8.25 15.44 -25.46
N GLU A 46 8.74 14.21 -25.28
CA GLU A 46 9.48 13.49 -26.31
C GLU A 46 8.56 12.81 -27.33
N PHE A 47 7.51 12.14 -26.89
CA PHE A 47 6.65 11.26 -27.70
C PHE A 47 5.24 11.80 -27.91
N GLY A 48 4.92 12.98 -27.42
CA GLY A 48 3.56 13.54 -27.40
C GLY A 48 2.78 13.11 -26.16
N GLY A 49 1.95 14.00 -25.65
CA GLY A 49 1.04 13.74 -24.53
C GLY A 49 -0.13 12.86 -24.92
N LEU A 50 -0.94 12.49 -23.93
CA LEU A 50 -2.21 11.81 -24.16
C LEU A 50 -3.16 12.74 -24.91
N GLU A 51 -3.88 12.21 -25.91
CA GLU A 51 -4.95 12.93 -26.60
C GLU A 51 -6.13 13.21 -25.66
N THR A 52 -6.45 12.24 -24.80
CA THR A 52 -7.51 12.41 -23.80
C THR A 52 -7.02 13.27 -22.64
N ARG A 53 -7.71 14.39 -22.42
CA ARG A 53 -7.39 15.27 -21.29
C ARG A 53 -7.68 14.60 -19.96
N THR A 54 -6.71 14.60 -19.08
CA THR A 54 -6.79 14.12 -17.70
C THR A 54 -6.61 15.28 -16.72
N LYS A 55 -6.87 15.03 -15.42
CA LYS A 55 -6.62 16.02 -14.36
C LYS A 55 -5.17 16.50 -14.30
N TYR A 56 -4.22 15.64 -14.70
CA TYR A 56 -2.81 16.00 -14.80
C TYR A 56 -2.52 17.14 -15.76
N HIS A 57 -3.25 17.21 -16.89
CA HIS A 57 -3.13 18.31 -17.86
C HIS A 57 -3.52 19.66 -17.26
N ASP A 58 -4.37 19.64 -16.23
CA ASP A 58 -4.76 20.85 -15.48
C ASP A 58 -3.77 21.16 -14.34
N GLY A 59 -2.73 20.34 -14.18
CA GLY A 59 -1.77 20.44 -13.10
C GLY A 59 -2.35 20.01 -11.74
N ASN A 60 -3.36 19.13 -11.78
CA ASN A 60 -4.06 18.64 -10.59
C ASN A 60 -3.61 17.22 -10.29
N PHE A 61 -2.75 17.06 -9.30
CA PHE A 61 -2.10 15.80 -8.91
C PHE A 61 -2.84 15.10 -7.76
N PRO A 62 -2.53 13.82 -7.46
CA PRO A 62 -3.16 13.10 -6.36
C PRO A 62 -3.10 13.86 -5.03
N ILE A 63 -1.99 14.49 -4.71
CA ILE A 63 -1.79 15.28 -3.48
C ILE A 63 -2.79 16.45 -3.35
N ASP A 64 -3.26 17.00 -4.45
CA ASP A 64 -4.21 18.13 -4.48
C ASP A 64 -5.64 17.67 -4.19
N ARG A 65 -5.90 16.37 -4.31
CA ARG A 65 -7.21 15.74 -4.12
C ARG A 65 -7.33 15.03 -2.77
N SER A 66 -6.22 14.92 -2.06
CA SER A 66 -6.20 14.25 -0.76
C SER A 66 -6.91 15.07 0.30
N ILE A 67 -7.70 14.41 1.14
CA ILE A 67 -8.29 14.98 2.35
C ILE A 67 -7.19 15.34 3.36
N LEU A 68 -6.12 14.54 3.40
CA LEU A 68 -4.98 14.78 4.28
C LEU A 68 -4.05 15.84 3.67
N PRO A 69 -3.65 16.86 4.44
CA PRO A 69 -2.74 17.87 3.95
C PRO A 69 -1.37 17.25 3.60
N ALA A 70 -0.82 17.63 2.44
CA ALA A 70 0.51 17.21 2.04
C ALA A 70 1.55 18.18 2.60
N LYS A 71 2.52 17.66 3.33
CA LYS A 71 3.73 18.41 3.73
C LYS A 71 4.84 18.15 2.71
N THR A 72 4.67 18.74 1.52
CA THR A 72 5.60 18.50 0.41
C THR A 72 6.94 19.18 0.65
N LYS A 73 8.02 18.47 0.31
CA LYS A 73 9.41 18.95 0.33
C LYS A 73 9.92 19.29 -1.07
N LEU A 74 9.29 18.69 -2.11
CA LEU A 74 9.64 18.89 -3.51
C LEU A 74 8.78 20.00 -4.12
N ASP A 75 9.30 20.64 -5.18
CA ASP A 75 8.60 21.75 -5.85
C ASP A 75 7.60 21.20 -6.88
N TRP A 76 6.40 20.89 -6.42
CA TRP A 76 5.30 20.45 -7.27
C TRP A 76 4.80 21.52 -8.26
N ASN A 77 5.11 22.81 -8.02
CA ASN A 77 4.69 23.88 -8.95
C ASN A 77 5.41 23.79 -10.30
N ILE A 78 6.67 23.37 -10.29
CA ILE A 78 7.42 23.12 -11.53
C ILE A 78 6.70 22.05 -12.36
N LEU A 79 6.27 20.95 -11.72
CA LEU A 79 5.54 19.89 -12.44
C LEU A 79 4.19 20.37 -12.95
N ARG A 80 3.47 21.23 -12.19
CA ARG A 80 2.19 21.78 -12.65
C ARG A 80 2.36 22.65 -13.92
N ILE A 81 3.39 23.48 -13.95
CA ILE A 81 3.69 24.31 -15.13
C ILE A 81 4.02 23.42 -16.33
N ARG A 82 4.90 22.44 -16.13
CA ARG A 82 5.35 21.54 -17.19
C ARG A 82 4.23 20.61 -17.68
N ALA A 83 3.36 20.09 -16.79
CA ALA A 83 2.21 19.28 -17.19
C ALA A 83 1.19 20.08 -18.02
N LYS A 84 0.98 21.36 -17.72
CA LYS A 84 0.14 22.24 -18.53
C LYS A 84 0.74 22.53 -19.91
N GLN A 85 2.06 22.61 -20.01
CA GLN A 85 2.77 22.91 -21.24
C GLN A 85 2.89 21.70 -22.18
N TYR A 86 3.27 20.53 -21.65
CA TYR A 86 3.61 19.34 -22.44
C TYR A 86 2.57 18.22 -22.33
N GLY A 87 1.64 18.32 -21.38
CA GLY A 87 0.74 17.23 -21.03
C GLY A 87 1.43 16.15 -20.19
N ILE A 88 0.82 14.98 -20.17
CA ILE A 88 1.33 13.78 -19.52
C ILE A 88 1.20 12.58 -20.45
N ARG A 89 2.14 11.63 -20.42
CA ARG A 89 2.12 10.46 -21.30
C ARG A 89 1.25 9.33 -20.77
N ASN A 90 1.09 9.21 -19.45
CA ASN A 90 0.38 8.12 -18.80
C ASN A 90 -0.90 8.64 -18.15
N ALA A 91 -2.04 8.01 -18.42
CA ALA A 91 -3.33 8.39 -17.84
C ALA A 91 -3.36 8.17 -16.32
N THR A 92 -2.65 7.14 -15.86
CA THR A 92 -2.48 6.77 -14.46
C THR A 92 -1.04 6.35 -14.20
N LEU A 93 -0.54 6.62 -13.00
CA LEU A 93 0.86 6.37 -12.66
C LEU A 93 1.03 5.26 -11.64
N MET A 94 0.15 5.18 -10.62
CA MET A 94 0.34 4.26 -9.53
C MET A 94 -0.96 3.71 -8.95
N ALA A 95 -0.99 2.38 -8.79
CA ALA A 95 -1.96 1.64 -8.02
C ALA A 95 -1.24 0.69 -7.05
N LEU A 96 -1.85 0.38 -5.93
CA LEU A 96 -1.32 -0.57 -4.96
C LEU A 96 -2.30 -1.75 -4.83
N MET A 97 -1.94 -2.85 -5.49
CA MET A 97 -2.69 -4.09 -5.48
C MET A 97 -2.03 -5.11 -4.55
N PRO A 98 -2.74 -6.16 -4.14
CA PRO A 98 -2.12 -7.35 -3.58
C PRO A 98 -1.12 -7.91 -4.60
N SER A 99 0.08 -8.25 -4.16
CA SER A 99 1.18 -8.65 -5.07
C SER A 99 1.79 -9.99 -4.66
N GLU A 100 0.95 -10.94 -4.31
CA GLU A 100 1.37 -12.21 -3.71
C GLU A 100 2.40 -12.95 -4.55
N THR A 101 2.12 -13.25 -5.81
CA THR A 101 3.05 -13.95 -6.70
C THR A 101 4.31 -13.14 -6.97
N SER A 102 4.17 -11.84 -7.24
CA SER A 102 5.32 -10.97 -7.53
C SER A 102 6.25 -10.83 -6.32
N SER A 103 5.69 -10.75 -5.11
CA SER A 103 6.48 -10.67 -3.89
C SER A 103 7.22 -11.98 -3.60
N GLN A 104 6.58 -13.12 -3.87
CA GLN A 104 7.23 -14.43 -3.72
C GLN A 104 8.42 -14.59 -4.68
N LEU A 105 8.24 -14.23 -5.95
CA LEU A 105 9.32 -14.28 -6.95
C LEU A 105 10.51 -13.38 -6.57
N ALA A 106 10.23 -12.24 -5.94
CA ALA A 106 11.25 -11.31 -5.49
C ALA A 106 11.81 -11.65 -4.10
N ASN A 107 11.30 -12.71 -3.44
CA ASN A 107 11.59 -13.04 -2.04
C ASN A 107 11.36 -11.83 -1.11
N GLU A 108 10.18 -11.18 -1.26
CA GLU A 108 9.79 -10.00 -0.50
C GLU A 108 8.43 -10.19 0.18
N THR A 109 8.09 -9.30 1.12
CA THR A 109 6.77 -9.29 1.76
C THR A 109 5.70 -8.75 0.80
N ASN A 110 4.45 -9.20 0.98
CA ASN A 110 3.35 -8.84 0.08
C ASN A 110 3.01 -7.35 0.16
N GLY A 111 3.05 -6.67 -0.98
CA GLY A 111 2.56 -5.31 -1.15
C GLY A 111 2.96 -4.34 -0.03
N ILE A 112 1.95 -3.66 0.49
CA ILE A 112 2.03 -2.72 1.62
C ILE A 112 1.39 -3.28 2.89
N GLU A 113 1.35 -4.60 3.03
CA GLU A 113 0.71 -5.29 4.16
C GLU A 113 1.75 -5.82 5.16
N PRO A 114 1.38 -5.95 6.45
CA PRO A 114 2.14 -6.76 7.37
C PRO A 114 2.12 -8.22 6.93
N PRO A 115 3.19 -9.00 7.12
CA PRO A 115 3.16 -10.42 6.85
C PRO A 115 2.15 -11.11 7.80
N ARG A 116 1.44 -12.14 7.31
CA ARG A 116 0.51 -12.90 8.17
C ARG A 116 1.21 -13.54 9.35
N ASP A 117 2.38 -14.14 9.07
CA ASP A 117 3.27 -14.69 10.07
C ASP A 117 4.73 -14.54 9.62
N ILE A 118 5.68 -14.82 10.51
CA ILE A 118 7.11 -14.88 10.23
C ILE A 118 7.43 -16.03 9.27
N LEU A 119 6.77 -17.17 9.47
CA LEU A 119 6.79 -18.31 8.57
C LEU A 119 5.35 -18.59 8.14
N SER A 120 5.05 -18.39 6.88
CA SER A 120 3.77 -18.74 6.28
C SER A 120 3.92 -19.96 5.39
N ILE A 121 2.90 -20.82 5.40
CA ILE A 121 2.85 -22.02 4.57
C ILE A 121 1.75 -21.78 3.53
N LYS A 122 2.11 -21.74 2.27
CA LYS A 122 1.15 -21.59 1.18
C LYS A 122 0.99 -22.90 0.44
N GLY A 123 -0.26 -23.37 0.38
CA GLY A 123 -0.63 -24.50 -0.48
C GLY A 123 -0.81 -24.04 -1.92
N SER A 124 -0.32 -24.82 -2.88
CA SER A 124 -0.62 -24.68 -4.29
C SER A 124 -0.99 -26.04 -4.87
N LYS A 125 -1.53 -26.06 -6.11
CA LYS A 125 -1.79 -27.32 -6.81
C LYS A 125 -0.53 -28.15 -7.03
N GLU A 126 0.64 -27.54 -6.96
CA GLU A 126 1.95 -28.15 -7.19
C GLU A 126 2.67 -28.53 -5.88
N GLY A 127 2.08 -28.22 -4.72
CA GLY A 127 2.63 -28.55 -3.41
C GLY A 127 2.57 -27.41 -2.40
N VAL A 128 3.21 -27.63 -1.27
CA VAL A 128 3.26 -26.70 -0.13
C VAL A 128 4.57 -25.90 -0.20
N LEU A 129 4.48 -24.58 -0.24
CA LEU A 129 5.62 -23.68 -0.27
C LEU A 129 5.75 -22.93 1.07
N PRO A 130 6.75 -23.28 1.90
CA PRO A 130 7.05 -22.46 3.07
C PRO A 130 7.72 -21.16 2.65
N GLN A 131 7.21 -20.04 3.17
CA GLN A 131 7.76 -18.72 2.96
C GLN A 131 8.11 -18.09 4.29
N ILE A 132 9.38 -17.78 4.49
CA ILE A 132 9.85 -17.02 5.64
C ILE A 132 10.03 -15.55 5.24
N VAL A 133 9.77 -14.63 6.17
CA VAL A 133 10.03 -13.20 5.90
C VAL A 133 11.50 -12.94 5.53
N PRO A 134 11.77 -12.04 4.58
CA PRO A 134 13.13 -11.78 4.10
C PRO A 134 14.08 -11.38 5.23
N GLU A 135 15.34 -11.79 5.12
CA GLU A 135 16.41 -11.50 6.09
C GLU A 135 15.99 -11.76 7.56
N TYR A 136 15.18 -12.80 7.79
CA TYR A 136 14.64 -13.15 9.11
C TYR A 136 15.70 -13.15 10.21
N GLN A 137 16.84 -13.80 9.97
CA GLN A 137 17.91 -13.93 10.98
C GLN A 137 18.39 -12.56 11.51
N LYS A 138 18.29 -11.52 10.68
CA LYS A 138 18.79 -10.19 10.99
C LYS A 138 17.73 -9.26 11.55
N TYR A 139 16.49 -9.40 11.06
CA TYR A 139 15.43 -8.43 11.32
C TYR A 139 14.19 -9.01 12.00
N ALA A 140 14.20 -10.27 12.48
CA ALA A 140 13.04 -10.90 13.10
C ALA A 140 12.36 -10.06 14.18
N ALA A 141 13.15 -9.41 15.03
CA ALA A 141 12.64 -8.61 16.15
C ALA A 141 11.94 -7.31 15.72
N TYR A 142 12.05 -6.93 14.43
CA TYR A 142 11.49 -5.70 13.89
C TYR A 142 10.29 -5.93 12.96
N TYR A 143 9.98 -7.19 12.65
CA TYR A 143 8.76 -7.52 11.93
C TYR A 143 7.56 -7.48 12.87
N GLU A 144 6.53 -6.76 12.48
CA GLU A 144 5.20 -6.85 13.07
C GLU A 144 4.31 -7.66 12.13
N THR A 145 3.69 -8.71 12.64
CA THR A 145 2.76 -9.53 11.85
C THR A 145 1.38 -8.88 11.78
N LEU A 146 0.56 -9.34 10.84
CA LEU A 146 -0.80 -8.86 10.61
C LEU A 146 -1.64 -8.82 11.90
N TRP A 147 -1.46 -9.81 12.77
CA TRP A 147 -2.20 -9.96 14.01
C TRP A 147 -1.63 -9.13 15.17
N GLN A 148 -0.44 -8.57 15.02
CA GLN A 148 0.20 -7.69 16.00
C GLN A 148 -0.08 -6.22 15.73
N VAL A 149 -0.22 -5.85 14.48
CA VAL A 149 -0.45 -4.45 14.07
C VAL A 149 -1.88 -4.02 14.43
N ASP A 150 -2.00 -2.92 15.16
CA ASP A 150 -3.30 -2.29 15.41
C ASP A 150 -3.90 -1.72 14.11
N SER A 151 -5.19 -1.97 13.85
CA SER A 151 -5.85 -1.54 12.62
C SER A 151 -5.78 -0.02 12.41
N LYS A 152 -5.86 0.80 13.47
CA LYS A 152 -5.74 2.26 13.35
C LYS A 152 -4.34 2.67 12.89
N LYS A 153 -3.29 2.03 13.42
CA LYS A 153 -1.90 2.26 13.00
C LYS A 153 -1.68 1.87 11.54
N TYR A 154 -2.25 0.74 11.12
CA TYR A 154 -2.23 0.29 9.73
C TYR A 154 -2.94 1.29 8.82
N LEU A 155 -4.17 1.69 9.15
CA LEU A 155 -4.95 2.65 8.37
C LEU A 155 -4.26 4.02 8.28
N MET A 156 -3.65 4.51 9.37
CA MET A 156 -2.87 5.76 9.33
C MET A 156 -1.68 5.67 8.37
N THR A 157 -0.97 4.55 8.36
CA THR A 157 0.17 4.34 7.46
C THR A 157 -0.28 4.25 6.00
N THR A 158 -1.33 3.46 5.73
CA THR A 158 -1.83 3.24 4.36
C THR A 158 -2.51 4.48 3.77
N ALA A 159 -3.04 5.37 4.60
CA ALA A 159 -3.59 6.65 4.15
C ALA A 159 -2.54 7.54 3.46
N ILE A 160 -1.27 7.45 3.90
CA ILE A 160 -0.20 8.19 3.25
C ILE A 160 0.05 7.64 1.84
N PHE A 161 -0.01 6.33 1.65
CA PHE A 161 0.07 5.76 0.30
C PHE A 161 -1.06 6.28 -0.59
N GLN A 162 -2.32 6.19 -0.11
CA GLN A 162 -3.49 6.63 -0.88
C GLN A 162 -3.41 8.10 -1.29
N LYS A 163 -2.81 8.95 -0.49
CA LYS A 163 -2.62 10.38 -0.75
C LYS A 163 -1.79 10.66 -2.00
N TYR A 164 -0.81 9.80 -2.30
CA TYR A 164 0.16 10.01 -3.39
C TYR A 164 -0.14 9.21 -4.65
N ILE A 165 -1.12 8.32 -4.63
CA ILE A 165 -1.47 7.48 -5.77
C ILE A 165 -2.76 7.97 -6.44
N ASP A 166 -2.88 7.73 -7.73
CA ASP A 166 -4.03 8.16 -8.54
C ASP A 166 -5.12 7.09 -8.66
N GLN A 167 -4.80 5.85 -8.34
CA GLN A 167 -5.72 4.74 -8.25
C GLN A 167 -6.01 4.36 -6.79
N ALA A 168 -6.84 3.36 -6.56
CA ALA A 168 -7.07 2.85 -5.22
C ALA A 168 -5.89 2.00 -4.71
N ALA A 169 -5.69 2.01 -3.39
CA ALA A 169 -4.90 1.01 -2.70
C ALA A 169 -5.82 -0.10 -2.18
N SER A 170 -5.46 -1.36 -2.41
CA SER A 170 -6.13 -2.50 -1.79
C SER A 170 -5.71 -2.60 -0.33
N ILE A 171 -6.60 -2.18 0.55
CA ILE A 171 -6.34 -2.07 2.00
C ILE A 171 -7.22 -3.07 2.73
N ASN A 172 -6.61 -3.90 3.56
CA ASN A 172 -7.28 -4.94 4.33
C ASN A 172 -7.30 -4.57 5.80
N THR A 173 -8.44 -4.76 6.47
CA THR A 173 -8.52 -4.72 7.93
C THR A 173 -8.34 -6.13 8.49
N SER A 174 -7.83 -6.23 9.73
CA SER A 174 -7.54 -7.53 10.34
C SER A 174 -7.93 -7.55 11.80
N TYR A 175 -8.61 -8.62 12.19
CA TYR A 175 -9.17 -8.80 13.52
C TYR A 175 -8.81 -10.18 14.07
N ASP A 176 -8.33 -10.23 15.32
CA ASP A 176 -7.95 -11.44 16.03
C ASP A 176 -8.88 -11.70 17.21
N PRO A 177 -9.91 -12.56 17.07
CA PRO A 177 -10.83 -12.90 18.15
C PRO A 177 -10.16 -13.57 19.34
N SER A 178 -8.98 -14.17 19.18
CA SER A 178 -8.24 -14.78 20.29
C SER A 178 -7.77 -13.76 21.33
N LYS A 179 -7.72 -12.47 20.93
CA LYS A 179 -7.36 -11.35 21.82
C LYS A 179 -8.54 -10.72 22.55
N GLY A 180 -9.74 -11.20 22.29
CA GLY A 180 -10.97 -10.71 22.90
C GLY A 180 -12.11 -10.52 21.88
N GLU A 181 -13.31 -10.24 22.40
CA GLU A 181 -14.49 -10.01 21.56
C GLU A 181 -14.31 -8.82 20.60
N ILE A 182 -14.59 -9.04 19.33
CA ILE A 182 -14.58 -8.00 18.30
C ILE A 182 -15.96 -7.37 18.25
N LYS A 183 -16.08 -6.22 18.89
CA LYS A 183 -17.36 -5.48 18.93
C LYS A 183 -17.64 -4.84 17.58
N MET A 184 -18.90 -4.82 17.17
CA MET A 184 -19.36 -4.14 15.96
C MET A 184 -18.94 -2.65 15.93
N SER A 185 -18.93 -1.99 17.09
CA SER A 185 -18.45 -0.61 17.18
C SER A 185 -17.02 -0.43 16.69
N ARG A 186 -16.13 -1.41 16.93
CA ARG A 186 -14.76 -1.38 16.44
C ARG A 186 -14.68 -1.42 14.91
N LEU A 187 -15.48 -2.30 14.28
CA LEU A 187 -15.55 -2.39 12.82
C LEU A 187 -16.02 -1.07 12.21
N ILE A 188 -17.07 -0.46 12.82
CA ILE A 188 -17.61 0.82 12.38
C ILE A 188 -16.59 1.94 12.58
N GLU A 189 -15.87 1.96 13.71
CA GLU A 189 -14.81 2.95 13.96
C GLU A 189 -13.70 2.87 12.90
N ASP A 190 -13.23 1.67 12.55
CA ASP A 190 -12.18 1.48 11.55
C ASP A 190 -12.67 1.89 10.15
N LEU A 191 -13.93 1.59 9.80
CA LEU A 191 -14.53 2.04 8.55
C LEU A 191 -14.64 3.58 8.48
N LEU A 192 -15.13 4.21 9.55
CA LEU A 192 -15.23 5.67 9.62
C LEU A 192 -13.86 6.34 9.63
N LEU A 193 -12.88 5.73 10.30
CA LEU A 193 -11.50 6.22 10.28
C LEU A 193 -10.92 6.14 8.87
N SER A 194 -11.08 5.01 8.20
CA SER A 194 -10.66 4.82 6.82
C SER A 194 -11.23 5.91 5.89
N TYR A 195 -12.53 6.17 5.99
CA TYR A 195 -13.20 7.23 5.24
C TYR A 195 -12.62 8.62 5.57
N LYS A 196 -12.43 8.95 6.85
CA LYS A 196 -11.86 10.23 7.29
C LYS A 196 -10.40 10.43 6.85
N LEU A 197 -9.66 9.34 6.70
CA LEU A 197 -8.27 9.35 6.22
C LEU A 197 -8.17 9.43 4.69
N GLY A 198 -9.29 9.32 3.97
CA GLY A 198 -9.33 9.47 2.52
C GLY A 198 -8.98 8.22 1.73
N HIS A 199 -9.12 7.04 2.30
CA HIS A 199 -9.01 5.80 1.54
C HIS A 199 -10.15 5.70 0.53
N ASN A 200 -9.83 5.25 -0.67
CA ASN A 200 -10.83 5.08 -1.73
C ASN A 200 -11.65 3.80 -1.54
N THR A 201 -11.05 2.76 -0.95
CA THR A 201 -11.70 1.47 -0.71
C THR A 201 -11.04 0.71 0.43
N LEU A 202 -11.82 -0.14 1.11
CA LEU A 202 -11.36 -1.29 1.85
C LEU A 202 -11.65 -2.53 1.03
N TYR A 203 -10.75 -3.52 1.04
CA TYR A 203 -10.83 -4.69 0.17
C TYR A 203 -11.28 -5.93 0.95
N TYR A 204 -10.48 -6.43 1.88
CA TYR A 204 -10.83 -7.55 2.74
C TYR A 204 -10.90 -7.15 4.21
N SER A 205 -11.74 -7.88 4.95
CA SER A 205 -11.75 -7.89 6.40
C SER A 205 -11.31 -9.28 6.86
N ASN A 206 -10.03 -9.41 7.23
CA ASN A 206 -9.45 -10.67 7.66
C ASN A 206 -9.82 -10.95 9.12
N THR A 207 -10.24 -12.16 9.43
CA THR A 207 -10.47 -12.61 10.80
C THR A 207 -9.62 -13.83 11.06
N ARG A 208 -8.90 -13.87 12.18
CA ARG A 208 -8.16 -15.05 12.61
C ARG A 208 -9.16 -16.02 13.22
N ASP A 209 -9.47 -17.11 12.53
CA ASP A 209 -10.52 -18.05 12.92
C ASP A 209 -10.03 -19.16 13.88
N GLY A 210 -8.74 -19.20 14.18
CA GLY A 210 -8.15 -20.18 15.09
C GLY A 210 -8.00 -21.59 14.49
N SER A 211 -8.45 -21.81 13.25
CA SER A 211 -8.05 -22.99 12.47
C SER A 211 -6.58 -22.80 12.11
N GLY A 212 -5.69 -23.40 12.89
CA GLY A 212 -4.26 -23.39 12.57
C GLY A 212 -4.06 -23.97 11.18
N ASP A 213 -3.20 -23.31 10.40
CA ASP A 213 -2.81 -23.69 9.05
C ASP A 213 -3.87 -23.48 7.97
N ASP A 214 -4.23 -22.23 7.74
CA ASP A 214 -4.87 -21.86 6.49
C ASP A 214 -3.92 -22.11 5.31
N VAL A 215 -4.09 -23.27 4.72
CA VAL A 215 -3.75 -23.44 3.32
C VAL A 215 -4.65 -22.47 2.59
N ASP A 216 -4.15 -21.27 2.26
CA ASP A 216 -4.86 -20.31 1.42
C ASP A 216 -5.13 -20.99 0.07
N ASP A 217 -6.29 -21.64 -0.05
CA ASP A 217 -6.83 -22.15 -1.29
C ASP A 217 -7.32 -20.97 -2.15
N CYS A 218 -6.42 -20.04 -2.42
CA CYS A 218 -6.62 -19.08 -3.49
C CYS A 218 -6.36 -19.78 -4.82
N GLU A 219 -7.33 -20.57 -5.27
CA GLU A 219 -7.42 -20.94 -6.68
C GLU A 219 -7.47 -19.66 -7.51
N SER A 220 -6.35 -19.42 -8.22
CA SER A 220 -6.30 -18.58 -9.43
C SER A 220 -7.28 -17.40 -9.47
N GLY A 221 -6.97 -16.28 -8.82
CA GLY A 221 -7.38 -14.94 -9.26
C GLY A 221 -8.87 -14.62 -9.41
N ALA A 222 -9.77 -15.55 -9.13
CA ALA A 222 -11.20 -15.36 -9.18
C ALA A 222 -11.83 -15.90 -7.89
N CYS A 223 -12.11 -15.00 -6.96
CA CYS A 223 -13.06 -15.32 -5.89
C CYS A 223 -14.38 -15.76 -6.55
N LYS A 224 -14.82 -16.98 -6.28
CA LYS A 224 -16.21 -17.34 -6.56
C LYS A 224 -17.09 -16.49 -5.64
N ILE A 225 -17.91 -15.65 -6.27
CA ILE A 225 -19.04 -14.95 -5.65
C ILE A 225 -20.10 -15.99 -5.30
#